data_3770071113127ab43032246be04f1f9b
#
_entry.id   3770071113127ab43032246be04f1f9b
#
_cell.length_a   1.000
_cell.length_b   1.000
_cell.length_c   1.000
_cell.angle_alpha   90.00
_cell.angle_beta   90.00
_cell.angle_gamma   90.00
#
_symmetry.space_group_name_H-M   'P 1'
#
loop_
_entity.id
_entity.type
_entity.pdbx_description
1 polymer ?
#
loop_
_entity_poly.entity_id
_entity_poly.type
_entity_poly.pdbx_seq_one_letter_code
_entity_poly.pdbx_strand_id
1 'polypeptide(L)'
;MIEENKRVLLGMSGGTDSFVAAMRLLETGYEVIGVTFRFYELNGSTEYLEDARSLAEHLGICHITYDAREVFNKQIIEYFVQEYMAGRTPVPCTLCNNYLKWPLLAELADEMGIFYIATGHYVRKVKLEDTYYITSATDSDKDQTFFLWGLKQDILRRMLLPMGDITKVEARALAAERGFRKVATKKDSLGVCFCPMDYRSFLKNWLDKNDQLFTAHGQKWSEIVRRGRFVDETGHFIAWHEGYPFYTIGQRRGLGIHLNRPVFVKDIFPEKNEIVLAPLQSLEKTEMWLENWNLINENRVLGCSDIIVKIRYRKQENHGTVT
;
A
#
# COMPACT_ATOMS: atom_id res chain seq x y z
N MET A 1 -11.50 -38.05 6.12
CA MET A 1 -10.84 -36.73 6.31
C MET A 1 -9.84 -36.67 5.17
N ILE A 2 -10.07 -35.75 4.23
CA ILE A 2 -9.08 -35.43 3.19
C ILE A 2 -7.91 -34.82 3.97
N GLU A 3 -6.73 -35.43 3.97
CA GLU A 3 -5.52 -34.75 4.42
C GLU A 3 -5.48 -33.43 3.67
N GLU A 4 -5.68 -32.32 4.39
CA GLU A 4 -5.56 -31.00 3.80
C GLU A 4 -4.15 -30.93 3.23
N ASN A 5 -4.08 -30.89 1.90
CA ASN A 5 -2.85 -30.80 1.15
C ASN A 5 -2.11 -29.56 1.67
N LYS A 6 -1.07 -29.76 2.48
CA LYS A 6 -0.29 -28.69 3.15
C LYS A 6 0.57 -27.90 2.15
N ARG A 7 0.00 -27.61 0.97
CA ARG A 7 0.63 -26.77 -0.06
C ARG A 7 0.21 -25.30 0.13
N VAL A 8 1.15 -24.39 -0.04
CA VAL A 8 0.92 -22.94 0.07
C VAL A 8 1.62 -22.20 -1.06
N LEU A 9 0.89 -21.27 -1.70
CA LEU A 9 1.47 -20.33 -2.65
C LEU A 9 1.86 -19.05 -1.90
N LEU A 10 3.16 -18.74 -1.88
CA LEU A 10 3.74 -17.62 -1.15
C LEU A 10 4.16 -16.50 -2.10
N GLY A 11 3.60 -15.31 -1.92
CA GLY A 11 4.09 -14.11 -2.59
C GLY A 11 5.47 -13.71 -2.07
N MET A 12 6.50 -13.80 -2.93
CA MET A 12 7.88 -13.47 -2.63
C MET A 12 8.31 -12.17 -3.32
N SER A 13 8.97 -11.29 -2.61
CA SER A 13 9.44 -9.99 -3.12
C SER A 13 10.97 -9.88 -3.24
N GLY A 14 11.71 -10.95 -2.93
CA GLY A 14 13.17 -10.89 -2.80
C GLY A 14 13.65 -10.11 -1.56
N GLY A 15 12.74 -9.83 -0.62
CA GLY A 15 13.03 -9.15 0.64
C GLY A 15 13.07 -10.09 1.85
N THR A 16 13.57 -9.55 2.98
CA THR A 16 13.73 -10.29 4.25
C THR A 16 12.42 -10.94 4.71
N ASP A 17 11.32 -10.21 4.65
CA ASP A 17 10.05 -10.63 5.24
C ASP A 17 9.44 -11.84 4.50
N SER A 18 9.44 -11.81 3.17
CA SER A 18 8.95 -12.94 2.37
C SER A 18 9.87 -14.17 2.46
N PHE A 19 11.17 -13.96 2.63
CA PHE A 19 12.13 -15.04 2.85
C PHE A 19 11.91 -15.74 4.19
N VAL A 20 11.79 -14.95 5.28
CA VAL A 20 11.51 -15.50 6.63
C VAL A 20 10.13 -16.15 6.68
N ALA A 21 9.15 -15.59 5.95
CA ALA A 21 7.84 -16.21 5.82
C ALA A 21 7.93 -17.62 5.19
N ALA A 22 8.75 -17.78 4.13
CA ALA A 22 8.99 -19.10 3.52
C ALA A 22 9.62 -20.07 4.50
N MET A 23 10.67 -19.65 5.21
CA MET A 23 11.34 -20.49 6.23
C MET A 23 10.35 -21.00 7.29
N ARG A 24 9.54 -20.12 7.85
CA ARG A 24 8.57 -20.48 8.90
C ARG A 24 7.48 -21.41 8.40
N LEU A 25 7.03 -21.24 7.15
CA LEU A 25 6.06 -22.15 6.54
C LEU A 25 6.66 -23.55 6.34
N LEU A 26 7.91 -23.64 5.86
CA LEU A 26 8.63 -24.90 5.74
C LEU A 26 8.80 -25.61 7.10
N GLU A 27 9.19 -24.87 8.14
CA GLU A 27 9.35 -25.37 9.52
C GLU A 27 8.03 -25.91 10.10
N THR A 28 6.88 -25.37 9.68
CA THR A 28 5.56 -25.85 10.09
C THR A 28 5.01 -26.96 9.18
N GLY A 29 5.84 -27.43 8.26
CA GLY A 29 5.55 -28.61 7.43
C GLY A 29 4.69 -28.34 6.20
N TYR A 30 4.65 -27.08 5.71
CA TYR A 30 4.02 -26.78 4.43
C TYR A 30 4.99 -27.04 3.26
N GLU A 31 4.47 -27.55 2.16
CA GLU A 31 5.12 -27.50 0.85
C GLU A 31 4.92 -26.09 0.29
N VAL A 32 6.00 -25.30 0.22
CA VAL A 32 5.96 -23.90 -0.20
C VAL A 32 6.30 -23.79 -1.68
N ILE A 33 5.47 -23.05 -2.42
CA ILE A 33 5.73 -22.62 -3.79
C ILE A 33 5.79 -21.09 -3.77
N GLY A 34 6.93 -20.53 -4.21
CA GLY A 34 7.12 -19.09 -4.28
C GLY A 34 6.58 -18.51 -5.58
N VAL A 35 5.95 -17.33 -5.51
CA VAL A 35 5.60 -16.54 -6.69
C VAL A 35 6.06 -15.11 -6.53
N THR A 36 6.73 -14.56 -7.55
CA THR A 36 7.03 -13.15 -7.62
C THR A 36 6.20 -12.52 -8.73
N PHE A 37 5.34 -11.57 -8.34
CA PHE A 37 4.60 -10.77 -9.31
C PHE A 37 5.51 -9.69 -9.90
N ARG A 38 5.66 -9.69 -11.21
CA ARG A 38 6.35 -8.65 -11.96
C ARG A 38 5.37 -7.51 -12.18
N PHE A 39 5.31 -6.55 -11.26
CA PHE A 39 4.37 -5.44 -11.30
C PHE A 39 4.90 -4.24 -12.09
N TYR A 40 6.18 -3.92 -11.95
CA TYR A 40 6.81 -2.76 -12.59
C TYR A 40 8.35 -2.93 -12.57
N GLU A 41 9.01 -2.12 -13.34
CA GLU A 41 10.48 -2.08 -13.41
C GLU A 41 10.96 -0.65 -13.23
N LEU A 42 11.69 -0.41 -12.14
CA LEU A 42 12.39 0.84 -11.94
C LEU A 42 13.62 0.88 -12.86
N ASN A 43 13.60 1.81 -13.81
CA ASN A 43 14.70 1.97 -14.79
C ASN A 43 15.05 0.66 -15.52
N GLY A 44 14.08 -0.22 -15.74
CA GLY A 44 14.27 -1.51 -16.37
C GLY A 44 14.97 -2.58 -15.51
N SER A 45 15.18 -2.32 -14.22
CA SER A 45 15.83 -3.29 -13.32
C SER A 45 14.91 -4.45 -12.94
N THR A 46 15.41 -5.66 -13.11
CA THR A 46 14.77 -6.94 -12.72
C THR A 46 15.46 -7.61 -11.52
N GLU A 47 16.38 -6.92 -10.86
CA GLU A 47 17.19 -7.47 -9.76
C GLU A 47 16.33 -8.13 -8.66
N TYR A 48 15.17 -7.57 -8.34
CA TYR A 48 14.28 -8.14 -7.34
C TYR A 48 13.71 -9.53 -7.72
N LEU A 49 13.57 -9.82 -9.02
CA LEU A 49 13.15 -11.14 -9.53
C LEU A 49 14.26 -12.17 -9.34
N GLU A 50 15.50 -11.77 -9.60
CA GLU A 50 16.69 -12.60 -9.42
C GLU A 50 16.94 -12.86 -7.94
N ASP A 51 16.82 -11.82 -7.09
CA ASP A 51 16.88 -11.97 -5.63
C ASP A 51 15.85 -12.99 -5.13
N ALA A 52 14.59 -12.89 -5.57
CA ALA A 52 13.53 -13.79 -5.14
C ALA A 52 13.79 -15.24 -5.59
N ARG A 53 14.22 -15.42 -6.84
CA ARG A 53 14.58 -16.75 -7.39
C ARG A 53 15.72 -17.37 -6.61
N SER A 54 16.81 -16.62 -6.42
CA SER A 54 17.98 -17.10 -5.67
C SER A 54 17.62 -17.51 -4.24
N LEU A 55 16.75 -16.74 -3.55
CA LEU A 55 16.29 -17.09 -2.21
C LEU A 55 15.43 -18.38 -2.21
N ALA A 56 14.58 -18.55 -3.20
CA ALA A 56 13.78 -19.77 -3.36
C ALA A 56 14.65 -21.01 -3.62
N GLU A 57 15.65 -20.88 -4.48
CA GLU A 57 16.63 -21.94 -4.76
C GLU A 57 17.39 -22.38 -3.50
N HIS A 58 17.83 -21.41 -2.67
CA HIS A 58 18.50 -21.72 -1.41
C HIS A 58 17.60 -22.42 -0.40
N LEU A 59 16.30 -22.18 -0.44
CA LEU A 59 15.32 -22.87 0.41
C LEU A 59 14.86 -24.21 -0.18
N GLY A 60 15.28 -24.54 -1.40
CA GLY A 60 14.85 -25.75 -2.10
C GLY A 60 13.38 -25.76 -2.50
N ILE A 61 12.76 -24.59 -2.68
CA ILE A 61 11.35 -24.45 -3.07
C ILE A 61 11.21 -24.08 -4.55
N CYS A 62 10.12 -24.56 -5.17
CA CYS A 62 9.74 -24.13 -6.50
C CYS A 62 9.42 -22.63 -6.51
N HIS A 63 9.79 -21.93 -7.58
CA HIS A 63 9.53 -20.52 -7.73
C HIS A 63 9.08 -20.18 -9.15
N ILE A 64 8.04 -19.36 -9.24
CA ILE A 64 7.52 -18.84 -10.51
C ILE A 64 7.54 -17.32 -10.53
N THR A 65 7.66 -16.75 -11.72
CA THR A 65 7.47 -15.31 -11.96
C THR A 65 6.22 -15.12 -12.78
N TYR A 66 5.30 -14.31 -12.29
CA TYR A 66 4.04 -13.98 -12.95
C TYR A 66 4.05 -12.53 -13.45
N ASP A 67 3.88 -12.32 -14.75
CA ASP A 67 3.87 -10.98 -15.34
C ASP A 67 2.50 -10.31 -15.14
N ALA A 68 2.45 -9.35 -14.26
CA ALA A 68 1.24 -8.59 -13.92
C ALA A 68 1.40 -7.08 -14.21
N ARG A 69 2.37 -6.70 -15.09
CA ARG A 69 2.68 -5.29 -15.37
C ARG A 69 1.50 -4.53 -15.97
N GLU A 70 0.78 -5.13 -16.90
CA GLU A 70 -0.35 -4.49 -17.58
C GLU A 70 -1.47 -4.17 -16.58
N VAL A 71 -1.93 -5.16 -15.82
CA VAL A 71 -3.00 -4.98 -14.83
C VAL A 71 -2.57 -4.03 -13.70
N PHE A 72 -1.30 -4.09 -13.28
CA PHE A 72 -0.76 -3.19 -12.26
C PHE A 72 -0.71 -1.74 -12.76
N ASN A 73 -0.25 -1.51 -13.99
CA ASN A 73 -0.26 -0.17 -14.58
C ASN A 73 -1.68 0.40 -14.61
N LYS A 74 -2.63 -0.36 -15.14
CA LYS A 74 -4.01 0.08 -15.31
C LYS A 74 -4.73 0.33 -13.98
N GLN A 75 -4.60 -0.58 -13.01
CA GLN A 75 -5.37 -0.50 -11.78
C GLN A 75 -4.69 0.34 -10.69
N ILE A 76 -3.35 0.37 -10.66
CA ILE A 76 -2.63 0.97 -9.54
C ILE A 76 -1.93 2.27 -9.95
N ILE A 77 -1.17 2.27 -11.06
CA ILE A 77 -0.41 3.45 -11.46
C ILE A 77 -1.35 4.52 -12.05
N GLU A 78 -2.26 4.14 -12.95
CA GLU A 78 -3.24 5.08 -13.52
C GLU A 78 -4.13 5.67 -12.43
N TYR A 79 -4.63 4.85 -11.49
CA TYR A 79 -5.37 5.32 -10.32
C TYR A 79 -4.57 6.34 -9.51
N PHE A 80 -3.30 6.03 -9.22
CA PHE A 80 -2.43 6.94 -8.47
C PHE A 80 -2.33 8.32 -9.15
N VAL A 81 -2.15 8.34 -10.45
CA VAL A 81 -2.08 9.58 -11.23
C VAL A 81 -3.43 10.30 -11.26
N GLN A 82 -4.53 9.57 -11.50
CA GLN A 82 -5.89 10.13 -11.54
C GLN A 82 -6.28 10.80 -10.21
N GLU A 83 -5.91 10.19 -9.08
CA GLU A 83 -6.19 10.77 -7.77
C GLU A 83 -5.45 12.10 -7.55
N TYR A 84 -4.17 12.17 -7.91
CA TYR A 84 -3.43 13.43 -7.83
C TYR A 84 -4.00 14.48 -8.79
N MET A 85 -4.38 14.08 -10.00
CA MET A 85 -5.02 14.98 -10.97
C MET A 85 -6.41 15.45 -10.49
N ALA A 86 -7.06 14.70 -9.63
CA ALA A 86 -8.31 15.11 -8.96
C ALA A 86 -8.07 15.89 -7.64
N GLY A 87 -6.82 16.24 -7.31
CA GLY A 87 -6.46 16.97 -6.08
C GLY A 87 -6.54 16.13 -4.80
N ARG A 88 -6.62 14.79 -4.93
CA ARG A 88 -6.67 13.85 -3.82
C ARG A 88 -5.32 13.19 -3.59
N THR A 89 -5.08 12.69 -2.39
CA THR A 89 -3.84 11.96 -2.06
C THR A 89 -4.10 10.47 -2.03
N PRO A 90 -3.60 9.70 -2.99
CA PRO A 90 -3.84 8.26 -3.05
C PRO A 90 -3.01 7.47 -2.03
N VAL A 91 -3.53 6.32 -1.63
CA VAL A 91 -2.79 5.28 -0.92
C VAL A 91 -2.78 4.01 -1.76
N PRO A 92 -1.96 3.95 -2.83
CA PRO A 92 -2.03 2.87 -3.83
C PRO A 92 -1.75 1.48 -3.25
N CYS A 93 -1.03 1.39 -2.12
CA CYS A 93 -0.75 0.12 -1.46
C CYS A 93 -2.02 -0.55 -0.90
N THR A 94 -3.00 0.20 -0.43
CA THR A 94 -4.28 -0.36 0.02
C THR A 94 -5.03 -0.95 -1.17
N LEU A 95 -5.12 -0.21 -2.27
CA LEU A 95 -5.77 -0.68 -3.49
C LEU A 95 -5.06 -1.95 -4.02
N CYS A 96 -3.73 -1.91 -4.13
CA CYS A 96 -2.93 -3.02 -4.62
C CYS A 96 -3.14 -4.29 -3.79
N ASN A 97 -3.11 -4.20 -2.46
CA ASN A 97 -3.28 -5.40 -1.64
C ASN A 97 -4.70 -5.96 -1.72
N ASN A 98 -5.73 -5.10 -1.61
CA ASN A 98 -7.12 -5.56 -1.51
C ASN A 98 -7.73 -6.00 -2.85
N TYR A 99 -7.33 -5.39 -3.96
CA TYR A 99 -7.98 -5.61 -5.26
C TYR A 99 -7.07 -6.22 -6.33
N LEU A 100 -5.76 -6.32 -6.09
CA LEU A 100 -4.84 -6.92 -7.05
C LEU A 100 -4.01 -8.04 -6.45
N LYS A 101 -3.11 -7.77 -5.50
CA LYS A 101 -2.10 -8.73 -5.04
C LYS A 101 -2.69 -9.99 -4.41
N TRP A 102 -3.59 -9.84 -3.43
CA TRP A 102 -4.20 -10.99 -2.78
C TRP A 102 -5.20 -11.73 -3.67
N PRO A 103 -6.09 -11.05 -4.43
CA PRO A 103 -6.92 -11.71 -5.42
C PRO A 103 -6.12 -12.49 -6.47
N LEU A 104 -5.11 -11.87 -7.07
CA LEU A 104 -4.27 -12.52 -8.07
C LEU A 104 -3.49 -13.71 -7.51
N LEU A 105 -3.04 -13.62 -6.25
CA LEU A 105 -2.40 -14.73 -5.55
C LEU A 105 -3.39 -15.90 -5.35
N ALA A 106 -4.65 -15.59 -5.05
CA ALA A 106 -5.69 -16.58 -4.86
C ALA A 106 -6.10 -17.24 -6.18
N GLU A 107 -6.25 -16.48 -7.26
CA GLU A 107 -6.54 -16.97 -8.61
C GLU A 107 -5.45 -17.93 -9.08
N LEU A 108 -4.19 -17.53 -8.96
CA LEU A 108 -3.05 -18.38 -9.34
C LEU A 108 -2.96 -19.65 -8.48
N ALA A 109 -3.27 -19.55 -7.19
CA ALA A 109 -3.34 -20.71 -6.31
C ALA A 109 -4.46 -21.69 -6.74
N ASP A 110 -5.61 -21.17 -7.18
CA ASP A 110 -6.71 -21.98 -7.69
C ASP A 110 -6.33 -22.72 -8.98
N GLU A 111 -5.66 -22.07 -9.92
CA GLU A 111 -5.12 -22.69 -11.13
C GLU A 111 -4.14 -23.83 -10.82
N MET A 112 -3.41 -23.72 -9.72
CA MET A 112 -2.44 -24.73 -9.25
C MET A 112 -3.05 -25.79 -8.33
N GLY A 113 -4.36 -25.71 -8.01
CA GLY A 113 -5.02 -26.59 -7.03
C GLY A 113 -4.48 -26.44 -5.61
N ILE A 114 -4.07 -25.22 -5.22
CA ILE A 114 -3.51 -24.87 -3.90
C ILE A 114 -4.55 -24.05 -3.12
N PHE A 115 -4.89 -24.51 -1.92
CA PHE A 115 -5.86 -23.79 -1.08
C PHE A 115 -5.21 -22.63 -0.32
N TYR A 116 -4.03 -22.85 0.30
CA TYR A 116 -3.42 -21.83 1.14
C TYR A 116 -2.60 -20.81 0.35
N ILE A 117 -2.72 -19.55 0.76
CA ILE A 117 -1.96 -18.43 0.21
C ILE A 117 -1.27 -17.67 1.35
N ALA A 118 -0.07 -17.17 1.09
CA ALA A 118 0.73 -16.49 2.11
C ALA A 118 1.53 -15.31 1.53
N THR A 119 1.93 -14.41 2.40
CA THR A 119 2.88 -13.33 2.11
C THR A 119 3.68 -13.00 3.36
N GLY A 120 4.72 -12.16 3.22
CA GLY A 120 5.50 -11.64 4.34
C GLY A 120 4.86 -10.45 5.08
N HIS A 121 3.54 -10.31 5.12
CA HIS A 121 2.89 -9.22 5.84
C HIS A 121 2.90 -9.44 7.36
N TYR A 122 3.20 -8.36 8.10
CA TYR A 122 3.07 -8.31 9.57
C TYR A 122 1.62 -8.03 9.96
N VAL A 123 0.84 -9.09 10.03
CA VAL A 123 -0.58 -9.08 10.36
C VAL A 123 -0.93 -10.42 10.99
N ARG A 124 -1.86 -10.47 11.93
CA ARG A 124 -2.44 -11.70 12.46
C ARG A 124 -3.88 -11.88 11.98
N LYS A 125 -4.35 -13.09 12.05
CA LYS A 125 -5.71 -13.47 11.72
C LYS A 125 -6.32 -14.25 12.88
N VAL A 126 -7.56 -13.97 13.20
CA VAL A 126 -8.36 -14.70 14.20
C VAL A 126 -9.67 -15.16 13.57
N LYS A 127 -10.12 -16.32 13.96
CA LYS A 127 -11.46 -16.83 13.65
C LYS A 127 -12.34 -16.68 14.88
N LEU A 128 -13.45 -15.95 14.75
CA LEU A 128 -14.51 -15.85 15.76
C LEU A 128 -15.77 -16.44 15.16
N GLU A 129 -16.27 -17.50 15.76
CA GLU A 129 -17.34 -18.31 15.16
C GLU A 129 -16.95 -18.79 13.76
N ASP A 130 -17.68 -18.44 12.73
CA ASP A 130 -17.38 -18.80 11.33
C ASP A 130 -16.77 -17.65 10.52
N THR A 131 -16.39 -16.56 11.17
CA THR A 131 -15.90 -15.35 10.52
C THR A 131 -14.43 -15.11 10.86
N TYR A 132 -13.64 -14.80 9.82
CA TYR A 132 -12.23 -14.44 9.96
C TYR A 132 -12.06 -12.92 10.04
N TYR A 133 -11.19 -12.48 10.94
CA TYR A 133 -10.83 -11.08 11.15
C TYR A 133 -9.31 -10.91 11.09
N ILE A 134 -8.88 -9.76 10.62
CA ILE A 134 -7.49 -9.31 10.68
C ILE A 134 -7.29 -8.62 12.03
N THR A 135 -6.16 -8.92 12.68
CA THR A 135 -5.75 -8.28 13.93
C THR A 135 -4.32 -7.78 13.84
N SER A 136 -3.96 -6.82 14.68
CA SER A 136 -2.64 -6.22 14.70
C SER A 136 -1.54 -7.25 14.93
N ALA A 137 -0.40 -7.05 14.26
CA ALA A 137 0.79 -7.84 14.46
C ALA A 137 1.39 -7.62 15.87
N THR A 138 2.26 -8.54 16.28
CA THR A 138 3.08 -8.38 17.50
C THR A 138 4.00 -7.17 17.39
N ASP A 139 4.62 -6.95 16.23
CA ASP A 139 5.41 -5.75 15.95
C ASP A 139 4.48 -4.60 15.55
N SER A 140 4.14 -3.76 16.53
CA SER A 140 3.24 -2.62 16.31
C SER A 140 3.80 -1.55 15.36
N ASP A 141 5.13 -1.45 15.22
CA ASP A 141 5.79 -0.50 14.32
C ASP A 141 5.79 -1.00 12.88
N LYS A 142 5.60 -2.31 12.68
CA LYS A 142 5.51 -2.97 11.38
C LYS A 142 4.10 -3.44 11.04
N ASP A 143 3.11 -3.19 11.91
CA ASP A 143 1.73 -3.58 11.66
C ASP A 143 1.21 -3.09 10.31
N GLN A 144 0.70 -4.01 9.49
CA GLN A 144 0.24 -3.74 8.13
C GLN A 144 -1.28 -3.93 7.95
N THR A 145 -2.04 -4.03 9.03
CA THR A 145 -3.50 -4.15 8.98
C THR A 145 -4.17 -3.05 8.17
N PHE A 146 -3.64 -1.82 8.24
CA PHE A 146 -4.11 -0.68 7.47
C PHE A 146 -4.21 -0.94 5.96
N PHE A 147 -3.36 -1.79 5.40
CA PHE A 147 -3.33 -2.06 3.97
C PHE A 147 -4.27 -3.19 3.52
N LEU A 148 -4.94 -3.89 4.47
CA LEU A 148 -5.69 -5.13 4.20
C LEU A 148 -7.17 -5.03 4.59
N TRP A 149 -7.68 -3.84 4.80
CA TRP A 149 -9.05 -3.59 5.28
C TRP A 149 -10.15 -4.10 4.33
N GLY A 150 -9.88 -4.19 3.03
CA GLY A 150 -10.86 -4.54 1.99
C GLY A 150 -10.91 -6.03 1.66
N LEU A 151 -10.10 -6.89 2.32
CA LEU A 151 -10.08 -8.32 2.04
C LEU A 151 -11.37 -9.01 2.50
N LYS A 152 -11.92 -9.89 1.65
CA LYS A 152 -13.14 -10.63 1.90
C LYS A 152 -12.89 -12.00 2.54
N GLN A 153 -13.95 -12.64 3.03
CA GLN A 153 -13.87 -13.91 3.77
C GLN A 153 -13.26 -15.06 2.97
N ASP A 154 -13.50 -15.13 1.66
CA ASP A 154 -12.91 -16.12 0.77
C ASP A 154 -11.38 -16.05 0.72
N ILE A 155 -10.81 -14.85 0.77
CA ILE A 155 -9.37 -14.62 0.87
C ILE A 155 -8.90 -14.87 2.31
N LEU A 156 -9.56 -14.26 3.30
CA LEU A 156 -9.14 -14.33 4.71
C LEU A 156 -9.02 -15.77 5.22
N ARG A 157 -9.95 -16.67 4.87
CA ARG A 157 -9.90 -18.07 5.30
C ARG A 157 -8.66 -18.81 4.79
N ARG A 158 -8.15 -18.45 3.59
CA ARG A 158 -7.02 -19.11 2.91
C ARG A 158 -5.66 -18.57 3.36
N MET A 159 -5.63 -17.35 3.94
CA MET A 159 -4.39 -16.67 4.30
C MET A 159 -3.63 -17.38 5.41
N LEU A 160 -2.35 -17.59 5.19
CA LEU A 160 -1.37 -17.88 6.24
C LEU A 160 -0.51 -16.62 6.42
N LEU A 161 -0.30 -16.23 7.66
CA LEU A 161 0.37 -14.98 8.04
C LEU A 161 1.55 -15.25 8.98
N PRO A 162 2.62 -15.87 8.46
CA PRO A 162 3.72 -16.36 9.28
C PRO A 162 4.55 -15.26 9.96
N MET A 163 4.36 -13.99 9.59
CA MET A 163 5.08 -12.85 10.16
C MET A 163 4.31 -12.12 11.26
N GLY A 164 3.07 -12.51 11.53
CA GLY A 164 2.18 -11.76 12.42
C GLY A 164 2.56 -11.80 13.90
N ASP A 165 3.25 -12.83 14.34
CA ASP A 165 3.61 -13.10 15.73
C ASP A 165 5.10 -12.89 16.07
N ILE A 166 5.88 -12.37 15.13
CA ILE A 166 7.29 -12.02 15.35
C ILE A 166 7.56 -10.55 15.03
N THR A 167 8.65 -10.04 15.61
CA THR A 167 9.13 -8.70 15.33
C THR A 167 10.08 -8.66 14.12
N LYS A 168 10.28 -7.50 13.55
CA LYS A 168 11.26 -7.31 12.47
C LYS A 168 12.69 -7.63 12.91
N VAL A 169 12.99 -7.40 14.18
CA VAL A 169 14.30 -7.71 14.76
C VAL A 169 14.52 -9.24 14.79
N GLU A 170 13.53 -9.98 15.26
CA GLU A 170 13.56 -11.46 15.26
C GLU A 170 13.62 -12.00 13.84
N ALA A 171 12.85 -11.46 12.91
CA ALA A 171 12.90 -11.87 11.51
C ALA A 171 14.30 -11.71 10.89
N ARG A 172 14.98 -10.58 11.18
CA ARG A 172 16.35 -10.35 10.73
C ARG A 172 17.35 -11.30 11.40
N ALA A 173 17.18 -11.59 12.69
CA ALA A 173 18.00 -12.56 13.41
C ALA A 173 17.86 -13.96 12.78
N LEU A 174 16.65 -14.43 12.56
CA LEU A 174 16.37 -15.71 11.90
C LEU A 174 17.04 -15.82 10.52
N ALA A 175 16.95 -14.78 9.68
CA ALA A 175 17.62 -14.75 8.40
C ALA A 175 19.15 -14.81 8.53
N ALA A 176 19.72 -14.10 9.50
CA ALA A 176 21.17 -14.07 9.76
C ALA A 176 21.69 -15.43 10.27
N GLU A 177 20.99 -16.09 11.19
CA GLU A 177 21.32 -17.41 11.76
C GLU A 177 21.36 -18.49 10.68
N ARG A 178 20.50 -18.39 9.65
CA ARG A 178 20.50 -19.28 8.48
C ARG A 178 21.55 -18.89 7.44
N GLY A 179 22.45 -17.94 7.73
CA GLY A 179 23.54 -17.52 6.83
C GLY A 179 23.19 -16.42 5.83
N PHE A 180 21.94 -15.91 5.82
CA PHE A 180 21.47 -14.89 4.87
C PHE A 180 21.70 -13.46 5.36
N ARG A 181 22.95 -13.12 5.71
CA ARG A 181 23.33 -11.80 6.26
C ARG A 181 22.95 -10.64 5.33
N LYS A 182 23.13 -10.80 4.00
CA LYS A 182 22.75 -9.77 3.01
C LYS A 182 21.24 -9.47 3.07
N VAL A 183 20.42 -10.50 3.21
CA VAL A 183 18.96 -10.37 3.33
C VAL A 183 18.57 -9.76 4.67
N ALA A 184 19.20 -10.19 5.75
CA ALA A 184 18.96 -9.67 7.11
C ALA A 184 19.26 -8.17 7.25
N THR A 185 20.21 -7.65 6.45
CA THR A 185 20.61 -6.23 6.47
C THR A 185 19.94 -5.38 5.40
N LYS A 186 19.14 -5.98 4.51
CA LYS A 186 18.42 -5.26 3.44
C LYS A 186 17.49 -4.22 4.06
N LYS A 187 17.60 -2.98 3.57
CA LYS A 187 16.73 -1.88 4.04
C LYS A 187 15.30 -2.13 3.59
N ASP A 188 14.35 -1.78 4.46
CA ASP A 188 12.94 -1.82 4.11
C ASP A 188 12.67 -0.79 3.01
N SER A 189 11.80 -1.14 2.06
CA SER A 189 11.31 -0.19 1.07
C SER A 189 10.43 0.85 1.77
N LEU A 190 10.84 2.11 1.68
CA LEU A 190 10.06 3.24 2.19
C LEU A 190 9.31 3.89 1.04
N GLY A 191 8.02 4.10 1.20
CA GLY A 191 7.17 4.75 0.19
C GLY A 191 6.53 3.77 -0.80
N VAL A 192 6.07 4.33 -1.91
CA VAL A 192 5.35 3.59 -2.96
C VAL A 192 6.36 2.85 -3.83
N CYS A 193 6.13 1.57 -4.06
CA CYS A 193 7.09 0.68 -4.70
C CYS A 193 7.51 1.10 -6.12
N PHE A 194 6.59 1.65 -6.93
CA PHE A 194 6.88 2.16 -8.28
C PHE A 194 7.33 3.64 -8.29
N CYS A 195 7.27 4.31 -7.14
CA CYS A 195 7.66 5.71 -6.97
C CYS A 195 8.51 5.88 -5.71
N PRO A 196 9.77 5.39 -5.70
CA PRO A 196 10.60 5.34 -4.49
C PRO A 196 11.21 6.69 -4.12
N MET A 197 11.17 7.67 -5.02
CA MET A 197 11.79 8.99 -4.83
C MET A 197 10.74 10.08 -4.70
N ASP A 198 10.70 11.00 -5.66
CA ASP A 198 9.78 12.13 -5.65
C ASP A 198 8.57 11.86 -6.55
N TYR A 199 7.38 11.83 -5.96
CA TYR A 199 6.14 11.59 -6.69
C TYR A 199 5.84 12.68 -7.75
N ARG A 200 6.31 13.90 -7.57
CA ARG A 200 6.12 15.00 -8.52
C ARG A 200 6.86 14.73 -9.83
N SER A 201 8.11 14.30 -9.72
CA SER A 201 8.91 13.88 -10.88
C SER A 201 8.30 12.66 -11.55
N PHE A 202 7.80 11.71 -10.77
CA PHE A 202 7.09 10.55 -11.30
C PHE A 202 5.83 10.97 -12.08
N LEU A 203 4.98 11.83 -11.50
CA LEU A 203 3.77 12.33 -12.16
C LEU A 203 4.10 13.03 -13.48
N LYS A 204 5.06 13.96 -13.48
CA LYS A 204 5.48 14.67 -14.69
C LYS A 204 5.92 13.69 -15.78
N ASN A 205 6.83 12.78 -15.47
CA ASN A 205 7.34 11.79 -16.41
C ASN A 205 6.25 10.83 -16.93
N TRP A 206 5.32 10.44 -16.07
CA TRP A 206 4.24 9.56 -16.47
C TRP A 206 3.22 10.28 -17.38
N LEU A 207 2.83 11.51 -17.02
CA LEU A 207 1.93 12.34 -17.79
C LEU A 207 2.52 12.68 -19.18
N ASP A 208 3.81 12.99 -19.26
CA ASP A 208 4.49 13.24 -20.53
C ASP A 208 4.45 12.03 -21.49
N LYS A 209 4.56 10.81 -20.92
CA LYS A 209 4.51 9.57 -21.72
C LYS A 209 3.10 9.13 -22.10
N ASN A 210 2.09 9.56 -21.35
CA ASN A 210 0.71 9.13 -21.48
C ASN A 210 -0.26 10.30 -21.69
N ASP A 211 0.20 11.39 -22.27
CA ASP A 211 -0.55 12.64 -22.48
C ASP A 211 -1.93 12.39 -23.12
N GLN A 212 -1.98 11.46 -24.07
CA GLN A 212 -3.22 11.06 -24.76
C GLN A 212 -4.31 10.49 -23.84
N LEU A 213 -3.99 9.94 -22.67
CA LEU A 213 -5.01 9.40 -21.72
C LEU A 213 -5.78 10.50 -21.00
N PHE A 214 -5.24 11.72 -20.95
CA PHE A 214 -5.87 12.88 -20.30
C PHE A 214 -6.47 13.86 -21.29
N THR A 215 -6.26 13.64 -22.60
CA THR A 215 -6.70 14.55 -23.66
C THR A 215 -8.07 14.17 -24.21
N ALA A 216 -9.07 13.96 -23.37
CA ALA A 216 -10.47 13.79 -23.85
C ALA A 216 -10.95 14.96 -24.75
N HIS A 217 -10.21 16.09 -24.77
CA HIS A 217 -10.49 17.29 -25.57
C HIS A 217 -9.28 17.86 -26.29
N GLY A 218 -8.22 17.07 -26.53
CA GLY A 218 -7.03 17.52 -27.28
C GLY A 218 -6.10 18.47 -26.53
N GLN A 219 -6.29 18.69 -25.24
CA GLN A 219 -5.43 19.53 -24.39
C GLN A 219 -4.31 18.71 -23.77
N LYS A 220 -3.09 19.23 -23.77
CA LYS A 220 -1.97 18.61 -23.06
C LYS A 220 -2.17 18.73 -21.55
N TRP A 221 -1.71 17.72 -20.78
CA TRP A 221 -1.79 17.75 -19.32
C TRP A 221 -1.13 19.03 -18.74
N SER A 222 -0.07 19.55 -19.39
CA SER A 222 0.63 20.78 -18.98
C SER A 222 -0.23 22.06 -19.14
N GLU A 223 -1.30 22.01 -19.95
CA GLU A 223 -2.27 23.10 -20.06
C GLU A 223 -3.30 23.04 -18.94
N ILE A 224 -3.61 21.81 -18.45
CA ILE A 224 -4.51 21.57 -17.32
C ILE A 224 -3.77 21.87 -16.00
N VAL A 225 -2.56 21.31 -15.83
CA VAL A 225 -1.72 21.48 -14.65
C VAL A 225 -0.74 22.64 -14.88
N ARG A 226 -1.21 23.83 -14.62
CA ARG A 226 -0.44 25.08 -14.80
C ARG A 226 -0.19 25.76 -13.46
N ARG A 227 0.61 26.83 -13.48
CA ARG A 227 0.85 27.69 -12.33
C ARG A 227 -0.48 28.18 -11.75
N GLY A 228 -0.69 27.96 -10.45
CA GLY A 228 -1.90 28.32 -9.72
C GLY A 228 -1.60 29.14 -8.47
N ARG A 229 -2.62 29.41 -7.67
CA ARG A 229 -2.54 30.34 -6.52
C ARG A 229 -2.55 29.60 -5.20
N PHE A 230 -1.60 29.91 -4.32
CA PHE A 230 -1.79 29.71 -2.89
C PHE A 230 -2.63 30.88 -2.36
N VAL A 231 -3.68 30.55 -1.62
CA VAL A 231 -4.57 31.52 -0.97
C VAL A 231 -4.69 31.21 0.51
N ASP A 232 -5.09 32.18 1.31
CA ASP A 232 -5.47 31.93 2.70
C ASP A 232 -6.93 31.45 2.81
N GLU A 233 -7.40 31.19 4.02
CA GLU A 233 -8.77 30.71 4.30
C GLU A 233 -9.87 31.73 3.89
N THR A 234 -9.52 32.96 3.64
CA THR A 234 -10.45 34.01 3.17
C THR A 234 -10.37 34.24 1.66
N GLY A 235 -9.48 33.48 0.96
CA GLY A 235 -9.28 33.58 -0.47
C GLY A 235 -8.26 34.63 -0.92
N HIS A 236 -7.57 35.33 0.02
CA HIS A 236 -6.53 36.26 -0.34
C HIS A 236 -5.30 35.56 -0.88
N PHE A 237 -4.74 36.14 -1.94
CA PHE A 237 -3.53 35.65 -2.59
C PHE A 237 -2.32 35.69 -1.65
N ILE A 238 -1.59 34.58 -1.58
CA ILE A 238 -0.33 34.45 -0.83
C ILE A 238 0.86 34.38 -1.80
N ALA A 239 0.83 33.43 -2.72
CA ALA A 239 1.92 33.15 -3.65
C ALA A 239 1.45 32.30 -4.82
N TRP A 240 2.37 32.00 -5.76
CA TRP A 240 2.13 31.10 -6.86
C TRP A 240 2.68 29.71 -6.56
N HIS A 241 1.98 28.66 -7.01
CA HIS A 241 2.45 27.28 -7.01
C HIS A 241 2.61 26.70 -8.43
N GLU A 242 3.34 25.60 -8.60
CA GLU A 242 3.66 25.00 -9.90
C GLU A 242 2.52 24.18 -10.52
N GLY A 243 1.47 23.90 -9.78
CA GLY A 243 0.33 23.08 -10.16
C GLY A 243 -0.19 22.29 -8.98
N TYR A 244 -1.51 22.27 -8.80
CA TYR A 244 -2.14 21.67 -7.61
C TYR A 244 -1.81 20.18 -7.40
N PRO A 245 -1.61 19.31 -8.42
CA PRO A 245 -1.32 17.89 -8.20
C PRO A 245 0.02 17.63 -7.50
N PHE A 246 0.89 18.64 -7.44
CA PHE A 246 2.20 18.53 -6.81
C PHE A 246 2.17 18.84 -5.31
N TYR A 247 0.98 18.93 -4.71
CA TYR A 247 0.79 19.22 -3.30
C TYR A 247 -0.17 18.23 -2.65
N THR A 248 -0.03 18.10 -1.33
CA THR A 248 -0.80 17.10 -0.55
C THR A 248 -1.36 17.78 0.69
N ILE A 249 -2.59 17.47 1.07
CA ILE A 249 -3.21 17.98 2.31
C ILE A 249 -2.34 17.63 3.52
N GLY A 250 -2.12 18.61 4.39
CA GLY A 250 -1.22 18.52 5.54
C GLY A 250 0.26 18.77 5.23
N GLN A 251 0.61 19.01 3.97
CA GLN A 251 2.00 19.33 3.59
C GLN A 251 2.43 20.68 4.17
N ARG A 252 3.60 20.67 4.85
CA ARG A 252 4.25 21.86 5.40
C ARG A 252 5.51 22.27 4.65
N ARG A 253 6.30 21.26 4.19
CA ARG A 253 7.60 21.48 3.54
C ARG A 253 7.48 21.42 2.03
N GLY A 254 8.41 22.07 1.33
CA GLY A 254 8.44 22.04 -0.14
C GLY A 254 7.30 22.81 -0.80
N LEU A 255 6.77 23.84 -0.12
CA LEU A 255 5.77 24.75 -0.69
C LEU A 255 6.40 25.80 -1.61
N GLY A 256 7.73 26.03 -1.52
CA GLY A 256 8.43 27.05 -2.30
C GLY A 256 8.14 28.48 -1.88
N ILE A 257 7.61 28.68 -0.66
CA ILE A 257 7.27 30.00 -0.10
C ILE A 257 7.94 30.21 1.25
N HIS A 258 8.21 31.48 1.57
CA HIS A 258 8.73 31.90 2.86
C HIS A 258 7.70 32.78 3.56
N LEU A 259 7.17 32.29 4.67
CA LEU A 259 6.24 33.03 5.53
C LEU A 259 6.79 33.04 6.95
N ASN A 260 6.51 34.12 7.69
CA ASN A 260 6.97 34.29 9.08
C ASN A 260 6.25 33.36 10.08
N ARG A 261 5.36 32.51 9.60
CA ARG A 261 4.62 31.52 10.40
C ARG A 261 4.54 30.18 9.67
N PRO A 262 4.46 29.06 10.40
CA PRO A 262 4.23 27.75 9.76
C PRO A 262 2.82 27.70 9.16
N VAL A 263 2.75 27.25 7.90
CA VAL A 263 1.49 27.01 7.19
C VAL A 263 1.48 25.61 6.60
N PHE A 264 0.28 25.09 6.39
CA PHE A 264 0.02 23.75 5.87
C PHE A 264 -0.98 23.83 4.73
N VAL A 265 -0.90 22.93 3.78
CA VAL A 265 -1.94 22.74 2.78
C VAL A 265 -3.19 22.24 3.50
N LYS A 266 -4.25 23.03 3.48
CA LYS A 266 -5.54 22.71 4.10
C LYS A 266 -6.50 22.06 3.10
N ASP A 267 -6.70 22.72 1.96
CA ASP A 267 -7.61 22.26 0.92
C ASP A 267 -6.97 22.45 -0.47
N ILE A 268 -7.38 21.65 -1.45
CA ILE A 268 -6.95 21.72 -2.85
C ILE A 268 -8.21 21.80 -3.70
N PHE A 269 -8.31 22.82 -4.55
CA PHE A 269 -9.42 23.05 -5.48
C PHE A 269 -8.95 22.98 -6.93
N PRO A 270 -8.98 21.80 -7.56
CA PRO A 270 -8.51 21.61 -8.94
C PRO A 270 -9.17 22.54 -9.96
N GLU A 271 -10.48 22.70 -9.87
CA GLU A 271 -11.30 23.52 -10.78
C GLU A 271 -10.93 25.01 -10.77
N LYS A 272 -10.40 25.50 -9.64
CA LYS A 272 -9.92 26.90 -9.49
C LYS A 272 -8.41 27.00 -9.64
N ASN A 273 -7.71 25.85 -9.67
CA ASN A 273 -6.26 25.76 -9.57
C ASN A 273 -5.73 26.55 -8.35
N GLU A 274 -6.39 26.34 -7.20
CA GLU A 274 -6.09 27.00 -5.94
C GLU A 274 -5.79 26.00 -4.84
N ILE A 275 -4.86 26.38 -3.96
CA ILE A 275 -4.49 25.65 -2.76
C ILE A 275 -4.63 26.58 -1.57
N VAL A 276 -5.45 26.18 -0.60
CA VAL A 276 -5.62 26.92 0.65
C VAL A 276 -4.52 26.56 1.63
N LEU A 277 -3.85 27.57 2.15
CA LEU A 277 -2.85 27.46 3.21
C LEU A 277 -3.43 27.97 4.52
N ALA A 278 -3.24 27.18 5.59
CA ALA A 278 -3.78 27.48 6.91
C ALA A 278 -2.81 27.06 8.03
N PRO A 279 -2.98 27.55 9.27
CA PRO A 279 -2.29 27.02 10.43
C PRO A 279 -2.74 25.58 10.73
N LEU A 280 -1.94 24.83 11.52
CA LEU A 280 -2.19 23.42 11.81
C LEU A 280 -3.58 23.16 12.40
N GLN A 281 -4.04 24.02 13.28
CA GLN A 281 -5.35 23.91 13.95
C GLN A 281 -6.53 23.88 12.97
N SER A 282 -6.40 24.57 11.85
CA SER A 282 -7.44 24.60 10.80
C SER A 282 -7.55 23.29 9.99
N LEU A 283 -6.65 22.33 10.21
CA LEU A 283 -6.70 21.01 9.58
C LEU A 283 -7.48 19.99 10.40
N GLU A 284 -7.83 20.32 11.63
CA GLU A 284 -8.63 19.44 12.48
C GLU A 284 -10.02 19.22 11.87
N LYS A 285 -10.42 17.96 11.78
CA LYS A 285 -11.73 17.51 11.30
C LYS A 285 -12.35 16.61 12.37
N THR A 286 -13.60 16.83 12.67
CA THR A 286 -14.38 16.02 13.62
C THR A 286 -15.20 14.94 12.93
N GLU A 287 -15.36 15.05 11.62
CA GLU A 287 -16.16 14.14 10.81
C GLU A 287 -15.42 13.75 9.53
N MET A 288 -15.69 12.56 9.05
CA MET A 288 -15.16 12.02 7.79
C MET A 288 -16.23 11.15 7.11
N TRP A 289 -16.44 11.38 5.84
CA TRP A 289 -17.30 10.55 5.01
C TRP A 289 -16.51 9.39 4.41
N LEU A 290 -17.08 8.17 4.50
CA LEU A 290 -16.49 6.96 3.97
C LEU A 290 -17.32 6.46 2.78
N GLU A 291 -16.64 6.10 1.71
CA GLU A 291 -17.21 5.46 0.52
C GLU A 291 -16.55 4.09 0.30
N ASN A 292 -17.29 3.18 -0.35
CA ASN A 292 -16.79 1.85 -0.72
C ASN A 292 -16.22 1.05 0.45
N TRP A 293 -16.90 1.10 1.57
CA TRP A 293 -16.51 0.47 2.82
C TRP A 293 -16.65 -1.06 2.81
N ASN A 294 -15.90 -1.75 3.63
CA ASN A 294 -15.96 -3.19 3.84
C ASN A 294 -16.10 -3.47 5.34
N LEU A 295 -17.32 -3.62 5.82
CA LEU A 295 -17.59 -4.04 7.19
C LEU A 295 -17.89 -5.55 7.23
N ILE A 296 -17.04 -6.30 7.92
CA ILE A 296 -17.24 -7.74 8.09
C ILE A 296 -18.46 -8.03 8.96
N ASN A 297 -18.69 -7.20 9.98
CA ASN A 297 -19.85 -7.29 10.86
C ASN A 297 -20.36 -5.89 11.22
N GLU A 298 -21.38 -5.45 10.51
CA GLU A 298 -21.97 -4.12 10.67
C GLU A 298 -22.50 -3.88 12.09
N ASN A 299 -23.13 -4.89 12.69
CA ASN A 299 -23.72 -4.77 14.03
C ASN A 299 -22.69 -4.53 15.15
N ARG A 300 -21.41 -4.82 14.89
CA ARG A 300 -20.30 -4.56 15.81
C ARG A 300 -19.66 -3.20 15.62
N VAL A 301 -20.03 -2.47 14.58
CA VAL A 301 -19.39 -1.22 14.19
C VAL A 301 -20.40 -0.08 14.19
N LEU A 302 -21.54 -0.25 13.53
CA LEU A 302 -22.56 0.78 13.43
C LEU A 302 -23.20 1.07 14.82
N GLY A 303 -23.24 2.33 15.19
CA GLY A 303 -23.80 2.78 16.46
C GLY A 303 -22.92 2.54 17.70
N CYS A 304 -21.73 1.92 17.56
CA CYS A 304 -20.79 1.81 18.66
C CYS A 304 -20.13 3.16 18.95
N SER A 305 -20.06 3.52 20.23
CA SER A 305 -19.62 4.85 20.66
C SER A 305 -18.11 5.02 20.79
N ASP A 306 -17.33 3.95 20.72
CA ASP A 306 -15.89 4.00 20.94
C ASP A 306 -15.16 2.98 20.05
N ILE A 307 -14.98 3.36 18.80
CA ILE A 307 -14.25 2.54 17.82
C ILE A 307 -12.88 3.14 17.58
N ILE A 308 -11.84 2.33 17.64
CA ILE A 308 -10.49 2.74 17.25
C ILE A 308 -10.39 2.76 15.72
N VAL A 309 -10.11 3.94 15.17
CA VAL A 309 -10.04 4.19 13.74
C VAL A 309 -8.62 4.54 13.34
N LYS A 310 -8.08 3.85 12.34
CA LYS A 310 -6.80 4.19 11.70
C LYS A 310 -7.05 4.92 10.38
N ILE A 311 -6.88 6.22 10.35
CA ILE A 311 -7.01 7.05 9.13
C ILE A 311 -5.71 7.17 8.33
N ARG A 312 -4.58 6.71 8.89
CA ARG A 312 -3.25 6.71 8.28
C ARG A 312 -2.47 5.48 8.72
N TYR A 313 -1.48 5.09 7.94
CA TYR A 313 -0.59 3.98 8.27
C TYR A 313 0.19 4.18 9.57
N ARG A 314 0.62 5.40 9.87
CA ARG A 314 1.36 5.69 11.11
C ARG A 314 0.46 5.53 12.34
N LYS A 315 1.08 5.09 13.44
CA LYS A 315 0.48 4.93 14.76
C LYS A 315 -0.29 6.20 15.17
N GLN A 316 -1.59 6.19 14.99
CA GLN A 316 -2.53 7.17 15.54
C GLN A 316 -3.78 6.39 15.89
N GLU A 317 -4.06 6.32 17.17
CA GLU A 317 -5.35 5.84 17.66
C GLU A 317 -6.29 7.05 17.64
N ASN A 318 -7.28 7.00 16.77
CA ASN A 318 -8.38 7.95 16.77
C ASN A 318 -9.61 7.19 17.27
N HIS A 319 -10.35 7.78 18.17
CA HIS A 319 -11.60 7.24 18.66
C HIS A 319 -12.76 7.92 17.95
N GLY A 320 -13.77 7.16 17.58
CA GLY A 320 -14.90 7.68 16.85
C GLY A 320 -16.12 6.77 16.89
N THR A 321 -17.19 7.27 16.31
CA THR A 321 -18.45 6.54 16.11
C THR A 321 -18.69 6.44 14.61
N VAL A 322 -19.16 5.28 14.16
CA VAL A 322 -19.62 5.09 12.76
C VAL A 322 -21.15 5.07 12.77
N THR A 323 -21.75 5.97 12.01
CA THR A 323 -23.20 6.12 11.89
C THR A 323 -23.68 5.91 10.48
#